data_76326e8a62caf566fe00c8d2d2f8cff7
#
_entry.id   76326e8a62caf566fe00c8d2d2f8cff7
#
_cell.length_a   1.000
_cell.length_b   1.000
_cell.length_c   1.000
_cell.angle_alpha   90.00
_cell.angle_beta   90.00
_cell.angle_gamma   90.00
#
_symmetry.space_group_name_H-M   'P 1'
#
loop_
_entity.id
_entity.type
_entity.pdbx_description
1 polymer ?
#
loop_
_entity_poly.entity_id
_entity_poly.type
_entity_poly.pdbx_seq_one_letter_code
_entity_poly.pdbx_strand_id
1 'polypeptide(L)'
;MPYEMIFTNLVDTDMLYGHRNDPKGYGRAIEEIDSYLPAIMSAMTDEDMLIITADHGCDPCVEGTDHTREKVPVLVYDKKEQGGNLGTLTGFDHVADFVRDWIF
;
A
#
# COMPACT_ATOMS: atom_id res chain seq x y z
N MET A 1 12.66 13.07 -10.86
CA MET A 1 11.45 13.87 -10.56
C MET A 1 11.83 15.05 -9.69
N PRO A 2 11.16 16.18 -9.83
CA PRO A 2 11.46 17.37 -9.03
C PRO A 2 10.99 17.28 -7.56
N TYR A 3 10.35 16.18 -7.17
CA TYR A 3 9.82 16.00 -5.82
C TYR A 3 10.61 14.93 -5.08
N GLU A 4 10.85 15.16 -3.78
CA GLU A 4 11.49 14.19 -2.90
C GLU A 4 10.53 13.11 -2.45
N MET A 5 9.24 13.44 -2.32
CA MET A 5 8.19 12.51 -1.88
C MET A 5 6.89 12.75 -2.63
N ILE A 6 6.27 11.66 -3.08
CA ILE A 6 4.91 11.67 -3.63
C ILE A 6 4.06 10.74 -2.78
N PHE A 7 2.98 11.28 -2.22
CA PHE A 7 2.03 10.52 -1.41
C PHE A 7 0.69 10.49 -2.12
N THR A 8 0.12 9.29 -2.30
CA THR A 8 -1.18 9.11 -2.95
C THR A 8 -2.05 8.19 -2.12
N ASN A 9 -3.28 8.60 -1.86
CA ASN A 9 -4.28 7.79 -1.17
C ASN A 9 -5.30 7.28 -2.20
N LEU A 10 -5.40 5.95 -2.33
CA LEU A 10 -6.36 5.28 -3.22
C LEU A 10 -7.56 4.85 -2.39
N VAL A 11 -8.64 5.59 -2.44
CA VAL A 11 -9.76 5.48 -1.50
C VAL A 11 -10.84 4.46 -1.89
N ASP A 12 -10.87 4.01 -3.15
CA ASP A 12 -11.99 3.20 -3.67
C ASP A 12 -12.14 1.85 -2.97
N THR A 13 -11.05 1.20 -2.57
CA THR A 13 -11.12 -0.08 -1.87
C THR A 13 -11.85 0.04 -0.56
N ASP A 14 -11.67 1.13 0.16
CA ASP A 14 -12.37 1.40 1.42
C ASP A 14 -13.77 1.97 1.17
N MET A 15 -13.87 3.07 0.45
CA MET A 15 -15.11 3.84 0.36
C MET A 15 -16.17 3.18 -0.52
N LEU A 16 -15.77 2.58 -1.65
CA LEU A 16 -16.73 1.99 -2.58
C LEU A 16 -17.01 0.52 -2.29
N TYR A 17 -16.06 -0.22 -1.76
CA TYR A 17 -16.17 -1.67 -1.64
C TYR A 17 -16.03 -2.18 -0.22
N GLY A 18 -15.15 -1.60 0.59
CA GLY A 18 -14.96 -2.01 1.98
C GLY A 18 -16.15 -1.66 2.85
N HIS A 19 -16.55 -0.40 2.89
CA HIS A 19 -17.70 0.08 3.64
C HIS A 19 -19.04 -0.49 3.13
N ARG A 20 -19.08 -0.95 1.89
CA ARG A 20 -20.27 -1.52 1.26
C ARG A 20 -20.29 -3.05 1.29
N ASN A 21 -19.30 -3.66 1.90
CA ASN A 21 -19.17 -5.12 1.99
C ASN A 21 -19.29 -5.80 0.62
N ASP A 22 -18.55 -5.29 -0.38
CA ASP A 22 -18.52 -5.81 -1.74
C ASP A 22 -17.17 -6.50 -2.01
N PRO A 23 -17.02 -7.80 -1.65
CA PRO A 23 -15.74 -8.50 -1.81
C PRO A 23 -15.31 -8.64 -3.27
N LYS A 24 -16.25 -8.79 -4.21
CA LYS A 24 -15.92 -8.90 -5.64
C LYS A 24 -15.40 -7.58 -6.19
N GLY A 25 -16.05 -6.48 -5.85
CA GLY A 25 -15.62 -5.14 -6.24
C GLY A 25 -14.30 -4.77 -5.59
N TYR A 26 -14.12 -5.11 -4.32
CA TYR A 26 -12.88 -4.91 -3.58
C TYR A 26 -11.72 -5.63 -4.27
N GLY A 27 -11.90 -6.93 -4.61
CA GLY A 27 -10.88 -7.71 -5.30
C GLY A 27 -10.53 -7.14 -6.67
N ARG A 28 -11.53 -6.70 -7.45
CA ARG A 28 -11.29 -6.07 -8.75
C ARG A 28 -10.52 -4.76 -8.62
N ALA A 29 -10.79 -3.97 -7.58
CA ALA A 29 -10.06 -2.73 -7.33
C ALA A 29 -8.59 -3.01 -7.02
N ILE A 30 -8.31 -4.03 -6.22
CA ILE A 30 -6.93 -4.46 -5.93
C ILE A 30 -6.23 -4.93 -7.21
N GLU A 31 -6.90 -5.74 -8.04
CA GLU A 31 -6.34 -6.20 -9.32
C GLU A 31 -6.04 -5.04 -10.26
N GLU A 32 -6.90 -4.03 -10.30
CA GLU A 32 -6.69 -2.83 -11.10
C GLU A 32 -5.45 -2.06 -10.63
N ILE A 33 -5.31 -1.87 -9.32
CA ILE A 33 -4.12 -1.24 -8.73
C ILE A 33 -2.87 -2.02 -9.13
N ASP A 34 -2.90 -3.34 -8.97
CA ASP A 34 -1.80 -4.22 -9.33
C ASP A 34 -1.41 -4.08 -10.81
N SER A 35 -2.39 -3.90 -11.69
CA SER A 35 -2.16 -3.78 -13.13
C SER A 35 -1.36 -2.52 -13.51
N TYR A 36 -1.36 -1.48 -12.68
CA TYR A 36 -0.59 -0.26 -12.90
C TYR A 36 0.82 -0.30 -12.32
N LEU A 37 1.11 -1.24 -11.44
CA LEU A 37 2.41 -1.32 -10.75
C LEU A 37 3.59 -1.49 -11.73
N PRO A 38 3.52 -2.34 -12.78
CA PRO A 38 4.64 -2.45 -13.71
C PRO A 38 5.03 -1.13 -14.36
N ALA A 39 4.05 -0.28 -14.72
CA ALA A 39 4.32 1.03 -15.29
C ALA A 39 4.99 1.97 -14.28
N ILE A 40 4.53 1.95 -13.03
CA ILE A 40 5.13 2.75 -11.95
C ILE A 40 6.57 2.30 -11.70
N MET A 41 6.78 0.99 -11.59
CA MET A 41 8.11 0.42 -11.33
C MET A 41 9.07 0.70 -12.48
N SER A 42 8.59 0.67 -13.73
CA SER A 42 9.40 1.01 -14.89
C SER A 42 9.82 2.48 -14.95
N ALA A 43 9.01 3.37 -14.40
CA ALA A 43 9.32 4.80 -14.35
C ALA A 43 10.30 5.16 -13.22
N MET A 44 10.50 4.26 -12.26
CA MET A 44 11.41 4.47 -11.14
C MET A 44 12.87 4.38 -11.58
N THR A 45 13.73 5.16 -10.92
CA THR A 45 15.19 5.04 -11.04
C THR A 45 15.75 4.23 -9.87
N ASP A 46 17.06 3.97 -9.89
CA ASP A 46 17.75 3.29 -8.77
C ASP A 46 17.73 4.10 -7.48
N GLU A 47 17.40 5.38 -7.54
CA GLU A 47 17.34 6.27 -6.38
C GLU A 47 15.92 6.37 -5.79
N ASP A 48 14.93 5.74 -6.41
CA ASP A 48 13.54 5.80 -5.99
C ASP A 48 13.17 4.59 -5.15
N MET A 49 12.27 4.80 -4.19
CA MET A 49 11.66 3.75 -3.38
C MET A 49 10.15 3.86 -3.43
N LEU A 50 9.47 2.73 -3.63
CA LEU A 50 8.02 2.63 -3.63
C LEU A 50 7.57 1.93 -2.34
N ILE A 51 6.66 2.54 -1.61
CA ILE A 51 6.02 1.91 -0.44
C ILE A 51 4.53 1.80 -0.72
N ILE A 52 3.99 0.61 -0.57
CA ILE A 52 2.55 0.34 -0.65
C ILE A 52 2.11 -0.16 0.71
N THR A 53 1.15 0.52 1.30
CA THR A 53 0.62 0.15 2.61
C THR A 53 -0.85 0.56 2.72
N ALA A 54 -1.42 0.41 3.91
CA ALA A 54 -2.78 0.83 4.20
C ALA A 54 -2.82 1.50 5.56
N ASP A 55 -3.83 2.33 5.80
CA ASP A 55 -4.02 3.07 7.05
C ASP A 55 -4.79 2.26 8.09
N HIS A 56 -5.56 1.27 7.65
CA HIS A 56 -6.32 0.37 8.55
C HIS A 56 -6.67 -0.92 7.81
N GLY A 57 -7.07 -1.93 8.57
CA GLY A 57 -7.62 -3.16 8.03
C GLY A 57 -9.05 -2.97 7.53
N CYS A 58 -9.44 -3.78 6.56
CA CYS A 58 -10.80 -3.83 6.05
C CYS A 58 -11.06 -5.18 5.39
N ASP A 59 -12.04 -5.91 5.91
CA ASP A 59 -12.48 -7.17 5.31
C ASP A 59 -13.93 -7.01 4.82
N PRO A 60 -14.17 -6.94 3.50
CA PRO A 60 -15.51 -6.74 2.96
C PRO A 60 -16.43 -7.96 3.19
N CYS A 61 -15.89 -9.10 3.62
CA CYS A 61 -16.67 -10.30 3.93
C CYS A 61 -17.20 -10.30 5.37
N VAL A 62 -16.71 -9.42 6.24
CA VAL A 62 -17.20 -9.27 7.62
C VAL A 62 -18.43 -8.38 7.63
N GLU A 63 -19.46 -8.77 8.40
CA GLU A 63 -20.68 -7.97 8.55
C GLU A 63 -20.38 -6.61 9.16
N GLY A 64 -21.16 -5.59 8.74
CA GLY A 64 -21.01 -4.23 9.18
C GLY A 64 -20.28 -3.36 8.16
N THR A 65 -20.23 -2.07 8.44
CA THR A 65 -19.62 -1.08 7.54
C THR A 65 -18.37 -0.43 8.13
N ASP A 66 -17.96 -0.85 9.33
CA ASP A 66 -16.79 -0.33 10.01
C ASP A 66 -15.51 -1.03 9.53
N HIS A 67 -14.38 -0.39 9.81
CA HIS A 67 -13.07 -0.97 9.56
C HIS A 67 -12.84 -2.19 10.45
N THR A 68 -12.06 -3.14 9.96
CA THR A 68 -11.76 -4.37 10.68
C THR A 68 -10.31 -4.36 11.19
N ARG A 69 -9.93 -5.38 11.97
CA ARG A 69 -8.64 -5.41 12.68
C ARG A 69 -7.55 -6.22 11.97
N GLU A 70 -7.76 -6.54 10.71
CA GLU A 70 -6.75 -7.28 9.94
C GLU A 70 -5.44 -6.49 9.86
N LYS A 71 -4.34 -7.22 9.76
CA LYS A 71 -3.04 -6.64 9.49
C LYS A 71 -3.05 -5.98 8.12
N VAL A 72 -2.35 -4.87 7.99
CA VAL A 72 -2.20 -4.18 6.72
C VAL A 72 -0.88 -4.58 6.05
N PRO A 73 -0.82 -4.57 4.71
CA PRO A 73 0.42 -4.86 4.01
C PRO A 73 1.42 -3.72 4.15
N VAL A 74 2.69 -4.06 4.13
CA VAL A 74 3.78 -3.10 3.95
C VAL A 74 4.69 -3.69 2.89
N LEU A 75 4.63 -3.13 1.69
CA LEU A 75 5.43 -3.55 0.54
C LEU A 75 6.41 -2.43 0.22
N VAL A 76 7.69 -2.75 0.27
CA VAL A 76 8.77 -1.79 -0.01
C VAL A 76 9.56 -2.31 -1.19
N TYR A 77 9.66 -1.49 -2.24
CA TYR A 77 10.37 -1.84 -3.47
C TYR A 77 11.38 -0.77 -3.84
N ASP A 78 12.58 -1.19 -4.15
CA ASP A 78 13.59 -0.39 -4.86
C ASP A 78 14.38 -1.31 -5.79
N LYS A 79 15.06 -0.72 -6.79
CA LYS A 79 15.74 -1.51 -7.82
C LYS A 79 17.09 -2.06 -7.39
N LYS A 80 17.62 -1.60 -6.26
CA LYS A 80 18.94 -2.01 -5.75
C LYS A 80 18.87 -3.19 -4.78
N GLU A 81 17.78 -3.26 -4.02
CA GLU A 81 17.64 -4.26 -2.96
C GLU A 81 17.06 -5.56 -3.49
N GLN A 82 17.54 -6.66 -2.96
CA GLN A 82 16.89 -7.94 -3.17
C GLN A 82 15.71 -8.09 -2.23
N GLY A 83 14.70 -8.82 -2.68
CA GLY A 83 13.51 -9.06 -1.87
C GLY A 83 13.83 -9.82 -0.59
N GLY A 84 13.03 -9.60 0.42
CA GLY A 84 13.11 -10.27 1.70
C GLY A 84 11.83 -10.07 2.47
N ASN A 85 11.74 -10.71 3.63
CA ASN A 85 10.56 -10.62 4.48
C ASN A 85 10.85 -9.68 5.65
N LEU A 86 10.07 -8.60 5.75
CA LEU A 86 10.20 -7.64 6.85
C LEU A 86 9.59 -8.16 8.16
N GLY A 87 8.84 -9.26 8.11
CA GLY A 87 8.12 -9.77 9.26
C GLY A 87 6.88 -8.94 9.59
N THR A 88 6.41 -9.04 10.82
CA THR A 88 5.27 -8.27 11.31
C THR A 88 5.78 -7.06 12.09
N LEU A 89 5.43 -5.86 11.63
CA LEU A 89 5.77 -4.61 12.28
C LEU A 89 4.60 -4.15 13.14
N THR A 90 4.88 -3.59 14.31
CA THR A 90 3.85 -3.11 15.23
C THR A 90 3.79 -1.59 15.18
N GLY A 91 2.59 -1.06 14.88
CA GLY A 91 2.35 0.38 14.75
C GLY A 91 2.57 0.91 13.33
N PHE A 92 2.18 2.14 13.09
CA PHE A 92 2.27 2.77 11.77
C PHE A 92 3.47 3.70 11.60
N ASP A 93 4.26 3.89 12.63
CA ASP A 93 5.43 4.76 12.63
C ASP A 93 6.58 4.21 11.76
N HIS A 94 6.58 2.92 11.46
CA HIS A 94 7.61 2.28 10.63
C HIS A 94 7.66 2.82 9.20
N VAL A 95 6.53 3.25 8.63
CA VAL A 95 6.50 3.85 7.29
C VAL A 95 7.31 5.15 7.29
N ALA A 96 7.15 5.97 8.30
CA ALA A 96 7.95 7.20 8.44
C ALA A 96 9.44 6.88 8.59
N ASP A 97 9.79 5.81 9.29
CA ASP A 97 11.17 5.36 9.43
C ASP A 97 11.80 5.00 8.08
N PHE A 98 11.08 4.25 7.22
CA PHE A 98 11.55 3.91 5.88
C PHE A 98 11.79 5.17 5.03
N VAL A 99 10.87 6.12 5.08
CA VAL A 99 10.98 7.37 4.33
C VAL A 99 12.18 8.18 4.82
N ARG A 100 12.32 8.34 6.12
CA ARG A 100 13.43 9.07 6.73
C ARG A 100 14.78 8.48 6.34
N ASP A 101 14.92 7.17 6.46
CA ASP A 101 16.17 6.47 6.19
C ASP A 101 16.56 6.52 4.70
N TRP A 102 15.57 6.63 3.83
CA TRP A 102 15.81 6.72 2.37
C TRP A 102 16.19 8.14 1.93
N ILE A 103 15.49 9.15 2.44
CA ILE A 103 15.68 10.55 2.01
C ILE A 103 16.86 11.19 2.73
N PHE A 104 17.00 10.93 4.01
CA PHE A 104 18.01 11.52 4.86
C PHE A 104 19.06 10.53 5.30
#